data_559f1b419dac6ccfa2bc7201cf7a82bd
#
_entry.id   559f1b419dac6ccfa2bc7201cf7a82bd
#
_cell.length_a   1.000
_cell.length_b   1.000
_cell.length_c   1.000
_cell.angle_alpha   90.00
_cell.angle_beta   90.00
_cell.angle_gamma   90.00
#
_symmetry.space_group_name_H-M   'P 1'
#
loop_
_entity.id
_entity.type
_entity.pdbx_description
1 polymer ?
#
loop_
_entity_poly.entity_id
_entity_poly.type
_entity_poly.pdbx_seq_one_letter_code
_entity_poly.pdbx_strand_id
1 'polypeptide(L)'
;MKNIKKLIALATGVIFAASVFAGCGSNNSTGGDTAATENKTSSVTGTVATDGSTSMEKVIGALGESFMELNKGATFTYNPTGSGSGITAVSEGRCDIGLSSRALKDDEKKSGLKETILALDGIAIIVNPGNSVENLTTEQIAKIYTGEITNWSEVGGANGEIVLIGREAGSGTRDGFESITDTKDKCKYRQELTSTGDVITTVSQNPNAIGYASLAAVKDSVKALKVNGVAPTEDTVKDSTYVVQRPFVLVTKEGTQLSDTAQAFFDYVTSPDAASIIAKAGAVAAN
;
A
#
# COMPACT_ATOMS: atom_id res chain seq x y z
N MET A 1 -17.59 29.25 -49.34
CA MET A 1 -18.53 30.34 -49.60
C MET A 1 -18.94 30.93 -48.24
N LYS A 2 -18.69 32.26 -48.13
CA LYS A 2 -19.27 33.29 -47.24
C LYS A 2 -19.11 33.10 -45.74
N ASN A 3 -18.17 33.78 -45.05
CA ASN A 3 -18.15 35.22 -44.66
C ASN A 3 -19.34 35.60 -43.75
N ILE A 4 -19.07 36.15 -42.55
CA ILE A 4 -19.00 37.62 -42.26
C ILE A 4 -18.83 37.74 -40.72
N LYS A 5 -17.72 38.25 -40.20
CA LYS A 5 -17.39 39.65 -39.78
C LYS A 5 -18.22 40.21 -38.63
N LYS A 6 -17.51 40.47 -37.50
CA LYS A 6 -17.23 41.78 -36.87
C LYS A 6 -18.33 42.43 -36.03
N LEU A 7 -17.98 42.87 -34.81
CA LEU A 7 -17.81 44.27 -34.30
C LEU A 7 -17.70 44.15 -32.75
N ILE A 8 -16.66 44.59 -32.05
CA ILE A 8 -16.11 45.90 -31.65
C ILE A 8 -17.11 46.79 -30.93
N ALA A 9 -16.84 47.11 -29.69
CA ALA A 9 -16.88 48.41 -28.99
C ALA A 9 -16.60 48.15 -27.48
N LEU A 10 -15.57 48.56 -26.87
CA LEU A 10 -14.97 49.87 -26.51
C LEU A 10 -15.85 50.68 -25.54
N ALA A 11 -15.37 50.94 -24.36
CA ALA A 11 -15.13 52.24 -23.74
C ALA A 11 -15.18 52.22 -22.21
N THR A 12 -14.06 52.64 -21.63
CA THR A 12 -13.85 53.75 -20.65
C THR A 12 -14.47 53.54 -19.27
N GLY A 13 -13.77 53.44 -18.16
CA GLY A 13 -12.72 54.30 -17.61
C GLY A 13 -13.32 55.26 -16.58
N VAL A 14 -12.93 55.19 -15.32
CA VAL A 14 -12.77 56.36 -14.45
C VAL A 14 -12.03 55.98 -13.15
N ILE A 15 -11.10 56.83 -12.83
CA ILE A 15 -10.11 56.94 -11.76
C ILE A 15 -10.72 57.66 -10.53
N PHE A 16 -10.00 57.61 -9.40
CA PHE A 16 -10.05 58.45 -8.16
C PHE A 16 -10.64 57.72 -6.93
N ALA A 17 -10.11 57.83 -5.74
CA ALA A 17 -9.04 58.68 -5.16
C ALA A 17 -8.59 58.05 -3.82
N ALA A 18 -7.38 58.33 -3.45
CA ALA A 18 -6.80 58.09 -2.14
C ALA A 18 -7.41 59.00 -1.05
N SER A 19 -7.52 58.48 0.16
CA SER A 19 -7.57 59.33 1.34
C SER A 19 -6.79 58.67 2.50
N VAL A 20 -5.69 59.35 2.80
CA VAL A 20 -4.85 59.18 3.98
C VAL A 20 -5.57 59.85 5.17
N PHE A 21 -5.72 59.13 6.27
CA PHE A 21 -5.93 59.78 7.58
C PHE A 21 -4.98 59.18 8.60
N ALA A 22 -4.02 59.97 8.99
CA ALA A 22 -3.21 59.80 10.18
C ALA A 22 -4.03 60.27 11.37
N GLY A 23 -4.03 59.47 12.46
CA GLY A 23 -4.61 59.84 13.74
C GLY A 23 -3.87 59.11 14.85
N CYS A 24 -2.92 59.77 15.48
CA CYS A 24 -2.33 59.41 16.76
C CYS A 24 -3.37 59.58 17.89
N GLY A 25 -3.46 58.58 18.77
CA GLY A 25 -4.24 58.69 20.00
C GLY A 25 -3.87 57.58 20.97
N SER A 26 -3.01 57.86 21.91
CA SER A 26 -2.62 57.06 23.06
C SER A 26 -3.84 56.82 23.96
N ASN A 27 -4.15 55.57 24.35
CA ASN A 27 -4.45 55.25 25.77
C ASN A 27 -4.43 53.75 26.05
N ASN A 28 -3.89 53.49 27.19
CA ASN A 28 -3.62 52.25 27.88
C ASN A 28 -4.93 51.53 28.30
N SER A 29 -5.10 50.22 27.97
CA SER A 29 -5.97 49.33 28.73
C SER A 29 -5.57 47.89 28.47
N THR A 30 -5.14 47.22 29.52
CA THR A 30 -4.93 45.79 29.74
C THR A 30 -6.12 44.96 29.26
N GLY A 31 -5.92 44.10 28.29
CA GLY A 31 -6.87 43.07 27.87
C GLY A 31 -6.08 41.93 27.25
N GLY A 32 -6.15 40.75 27.88
CA GLY A 32 -5.38 39.58 27.47
C GLY A 32 -5.69 39.13 26.04
N ASP A 33 -4.73 39.23 25.20
CA ASP A 33 -4.71 38.57 23.91
C ASP A 33 -4.42 37.08 24.13
N THR A 34 -5.48 36.30 24.09
CA THR A 34 -5.37 34.89 23.75
C THR A 34 -4.99 34.84 22.26
N ALA A 35 -3.70 34.81 22.00
CA ALA A 35 -3.20 34.46 20.68
C ALA A 35 -3.68 33.03 20.35
N ALA A 36 -4.77 32.94 19.59
CA ALA A 36 -5.09 31.73 18.89
C ALA A 36 -3.89 31.45 17.96
N THR A 37 -3.08 30.49 18.33
CA THR A 37 -2.04 29.93 17.47
C THR A 37 -2.80 29.29 16.30
N GLU A 38 -3.04 30.05 15.23
CA GLU A 38 -3.36 29.47 13.94
C GLU A 38 -2.20 28.57 13.56
N ASN A 39 -2.41 27.28 13.76
CA ASN A 39 -1.53 26.25 13.25
C ASN A 39 -1.65 26.35 11.71
N LYS A 40 -0.88 27.24 11.08
CA LYS A 40 -0.68 27.28 9.64
C LYS A 40 -0.02 25.95 9.28
N THR A 41 -0.82 24.96 8.98
CA THR A 41 -0.39 23.79 8.22
C THR A 41 0.05 24.33 6.87
N SER A 42 1.36 24.57 6.71
CA SER A 42 1.93 24.95 5.42
C SER A 42 1.69 23.79 4.47
N SER A 43 0.74 23.92 3.56
CA SER A 43 0.51 22.91 2.53
C SER A 43 1.77 22.79 1.67
N VAL A 44 2.34 21.59 1.61
CA VAL A 44 3.50 21.33 0.75
C VAL A 44 3.07 21.23 -0.71
N THR A 45 4.01 21.54 -1.61
CA THR A 45 3.81 21.48 -3.05
C THR A 45 4.93 20.68 -3.70
N GLY A 46 4.60 19.88 -4.70
CA GLY A 46 5.56 19.01 -5.40
C GLY A 46 5.06 17.59 -5.53
N THR A 47 5.93 16.70 -5.96
CA THR A 47 5.59 15.29 -6.19
C THR A 47 6.30 14.42 -5.17
N VAL A 48 5.60 13.40 -4.67
CA VAL A 48 6.19 12.25 -4.00
C VAL A 48 6.03 11.03 -4.92
N ALA A 49 7.14 10.39 -5.24
CA ALA A 49 7.19 9.21 -6.10
C ALA A 49 7.41 7.95 -5.27
N THR A 50 6.51 6.98 -5.38
CA THR A 50 6.63 5.67 -4.74
C THR A 50 6.64 4.54 -5.77
N ASP A 51 7.38 3.48 -5.48
CA ASP A 51 7.53 2.33 -6.37
C ASP A 51 7.56 1.04 -5.53
N GLY A 52 6.97 -0.04 -6.01
CA GLY A 52 7.17 -1.34 -5.38
C GLY A 52 5.94 -2.23 -5.23
N SER A 53 5.73 -2.73 -4.03
CA SER A 53 4.81 -3.82 -3.70
C SER A 53 3.38 -3.64 -4.22
N THR A 54 2.95 -4.52 -5.11
CA THR A 54 1.55 -4.58 -5.61
C THR A 54 0.53 -4.96 -4.54
N SER A 55 0.97 -5.55 -3.41
CA SER A 55 0.10 -5.86 -2.27
C SER A 55 -0.28 -4.63 -1.45
N MET A 56 0.53 -3.57 -1.53
CA MET A 56 0.28 -2.32 -0.80
C MET A 56 -0.64 -1.35 -1.55
N GLU A 57 -1.04 -1.66 -2.79
CA GLU A 57 -1.78 -0.77 -3.68
C GLU A 57 -2.97 -0.08 -3.00
N LYS A 58 -3.84 -0.86 -2.33
CA LYS A 58 -5.03 -0.32 -1.67
C LYS A 58 -4.68 0.59 -0.49
N VAL A 59 -3.70 0.20 0.31
CA VAL A 59 -3.27 0.97 1.50
C VAL A 59 -2.58 2.26 1.07
N ILE A 60 -1.57 2.16 0.17
CA ILE A 60 -0.78 3.32 -0.22
C ILE A 60 -1.58 4.28 -1.11
N GLY A 61 -2.50 3.75 -1.93
CA GLY A 61 -3.43 4.56 -2.71
C GLY A 61 -4.34 5.41 -1.83
N ALA A 62 -4.99 4.81 -0.83
CA ALA A 62 -5.84 5.53 0.11
C ALA A 62 -5.06 6.59 0.91
N LEU A 63 -3.83 6.29 1.33
CA LEU A 63 -2.96 7.24 2.02
C LEU A 63 -2.52 8.38 1.09
N GLY A 64 -2.18 8.08 -0.16
CA GLY A 64 -1.82 9.08 -1.17
C GLY A 64 -2.97 10.02 -1.50
N GLU A 65 -4.17 9.49 -1.68
CA GLU A 65 -5.39 10.30 -1.91
C GLU A 65 -5.65 11.23 -0.73
N SER A 66 -5.63 10.72 0.49
CA SER A 66 -5.83 11.53 1.69
C SER A 66 -4.74 12.59 1.87
N PHE A 67 -3.48 12.27 1.58
CA PHE A 67 -2.40 13.24 1.61
C PHE A 67 -2.60 14.39 0.61
N MET A 68 -3.04 14.09 -0.61
CA MET A 68 -3.34 15.10 -1.63
C MET A 68 -4.59 15.94 -1.27
N GLU A 69 -5.54 15.37 -0.53
CA GLU A 69 -6.69 16.12 0.00
C GLU A 69 -6.25 17.17 1.01
N LEU A 70 -5.30 16.83 1.89
CA LEU A 70 -4.73 17.72 2.89
C LEU A 70 -3.74 18.73 2.29
N ASN A 71 -3.08 18.39 1.17
CA ASN A 71 -2.03 19.16 0.53
C ASN A 71 -2.34 19.38 -0.95
N LYS A 72 -3.20 20.34 -1.27
CA LYS A 72 -3.72 20.57 -2.64
C LYS A 72 -2.66 20.87 -3.71
N GLY A 73 -1.44 21.25 -3.30
CA GLY A 73 -0.30 21.47 -4.19
C GLY A 73 0.59 20.23 -4.36
N ALA A 74 0.32 19.15 -3.64
CA ALA A 74 1.08 17.91 -3.71
C ALA A 74 0.50 16.95 -4.74
N THR A 75 1.38 16.17 -5.37
CA THR A 75 1.04 15.05 -6.25
C THR A 75 1.65 13.77 -5.67
N PHE A 76 0.84 12.74 -5.53
CA PHE A 76 1.29 11.40 -5.16
C PHE A 76 1.31 10.49 -6.38
N THR A 77 2.41 9.75 -6.58
CA THR A 77 2.54 8.75 -7.64
C THR A 77 2.96 7.40 -7.07
N TYR A 78 2.35 6.33 -7.59
CA TYR A 78 2.65 4.96 -7.21
C TYR A 78 2.84 4.10 -8.45
N ASN A 79 3.96 3.37 -8.50
CA ASN A 79 4.28 2.44 -9.56
C ASN A 79 4.32 1.00 -9.02
N PRO A 80 3.35 0.12 -9.35
CA PRO A 80 3.22 -1.22 -8.78
C PRO A 80 4.13 -2.24 -9.47
N THR A 81 5.42 -2.24 -9.15
CA THR A 81 6.45 -3.07 -9.82
C THR A 81 6.88 -4.32 -9.05
N GLY A 82 6.42 -4.46 -7.79
CA GLY A 82 6.86 -5.52 -6.88
C GLY A 82 7.92 -5.06 -5.89
N SER A 83 8.01 -5.74 -4.72
CA SER A 83 8.86 -5.29 -3.59
C SER A 83 10.34 -5.17 -3.95
N GLY A 84 10.89 -6.16 -4.66
CA GLY A 84 12.30 -6.13 -5.07
C GLY A 84 12.61 -4.98 -6.01
N SER A 85 11.74 -4.69 -6.96
CA SER A 85 11.87 -3.56 -7.89
C SER A 85 11.79 -2.23 -7.17
N GLY A 86 10.87 -2.06 -6.21
CA GLY A 86 10.75 -0.85 -5.39
C GLY A 86 11.97 -0.62 -4.51
N ILE A 87 12.52 -1.67 -3.89
CA ILE A 87 13.76 -1.59 -3.11
C ILE A 87 14.93 -1.15 -4.00
N THR A 88 15.02 -1.71 -5.22
CA THR A 88 16.05 -1.30 -6.19
C THR A 88 15.82 0.14 -6.66
N ALA A 89 14.58 0.54 -6.93
CA ALA A 89 14.23 1.89 -7.38
C ALA A 89 14.68 2.96 -6.38
N VAL A 90 14.41 2.77 -5.08
CA VAL A 90 14.87 3.72 -4.06
C VAL A 90 16.39 3.70 -3.88
N SER A 91 17.00 2.52 -3.97
CA SER A 91 18.48 2.39 -3.91
C SER A 91 19.19 3.19 -5.01
N GLU A 92 18.61 3.19 -6.20
CA GLU A 92 19.11 3.91 -7.38
C GLU A 92 18.61 5.37 -7.47
N GLY A 93 17.77 5.83 -6.54
CA GLY A 93 17.22 7.19 -6.55
C GLY A 93 16.17 7.43 -7.65
N ARG A 94 15.50 6.39 -8.14
CA ARG A 94 14.42 6.48 -9.13
C ARG A 94 13.05 6.77 -8.54
N CYS A 95 12.90 6.61 -7.23
CA CYS A 95 11.74 7.04 -6.46
C CYS A 95 12.19 7.57 -5.09
N ASP A 96 11.31 8.29 -4.42
CA ASP A 96 11.57 8.85 -3.08
C ASP A 96 11.44 7.77 -2.00
N ILE A 97 10.41 6.93 -2.09
CA ILE A 97 10.08 5.90 -1.10
C ILE A 97 9.79 4.58 -1.82
N GLY A 98 10.55 3.55 -1.47
CA GLY A 98 10.28 2.18 -1.91
C GLY A 98 9.20 1.53 -1.04
N LEU A 99 8.37 0.69 -1.66
CA LEU A 99 7.29 -0.03 -1.00
C LEU A 99 7.60 -1.52 -0.99
N SER A 100 7.67 -2.12 0.19
CA SER A 100 7.95 -3.54 0.33
C SER A 100 6.91 -4.24 1.19
N SER A 101 6.52 -5.43 0.79
CA SER A 101 5.65 -6.32 1.55
C SER A 101 6.44 -7.47 2.19
N ARG A 102 7.67 -7.18 2.57
CA ARG A 102 8.57 -7.95 3.43
C ARG A 102 9.59 -7.03 4.08
N ALA A 103 10.20 -7.47 5.16
CA ALA A 103 11.35 -6.78 5.72
C ALA A 103 12.54 -6.74 4.73
N LEU A 104 13.42 -5.78 4.89
CA LEU A 104 14.67 -5.73 4.14
C LEU A 104 15.58 -6.90 4.52
N LYS A 105 16.26 -7.46 3.52
CA LYS A 105 17.33 -8.44 3.71
C LYS A 105 18.58 -7.76 4.29
N ASP A 106 19.46 -8.54 4.88
CA ASP A 106 20.68 -8.01 5.50
C ASP A 106 21.60 -7.29 4.51
N ASP A 107 21.69 -7.77 3.27
CA ASP A 107 22.46 -7.14 2.20
C ASP A 107 21.84 -5.81 1.75
N GLU A 108 20.52 -5.73 1.70
CA GLU A 108 19.79 -4.49 1.41
C GLU A 108 20.01 -3.44 2.51
N LYS A 109 19.96 -3.83 3.78
CA LYS A 109 20.31 -2.96 4.93
C LYS A 109 21.75 -2.51 4.89
N LYS A 110 22.68 -3.41 4.59
CA LYS A 110 24.12 -3.09 4.47
C LYS A 110 24.42 -2.15 3.29
N SER A 111 23.54 -2.09 2.28
CA SER A 111 23.66 -1.13 1.17
C SER A 111 23.14 0.27 1.50
N GLY A 112 22.82 0.55 2.77
CA GLY A 112 22.37 1.86 3.23
C GLY A 112 20.86 2.09 3.03
N LEU A 113 20.06 1.03 2.97
CA LEU A 113 18.60 1.16 2.96
C LEU A 113 18.03 1.03 4.38
N LYS A 114 17.06 1.87 4.67
CA LYS A 114 16.30 1.86 5.94
C LYS A 114 14.87 1.41 5.70
N GLU A 115 14.35 0.60 6.61
CA GLU A 115 12.96 0.20 6.64
C GLU A 115 12.19 0.86 7.78
N THR A 116 10.96 1.26 7.50
CA THR A 116 9.98 1.71 8.49
C THR A 116 8.72 0.89 8.31
N ILE A 117 8.29 0.19 9.35
CA ILE A 117 7.07 -0.62 9.31
C ILE A 117 5.87 0.33 9.27
N LEU A 118 5.07 0.24 8.22
CA LEU A 118 3.83 0.99 8.04
C LEU A 118 2.63 0.26 8.66
N ALA A 119 2.56 -1.05 8.39
CA ALA A 119 1.43 -1.88 8.80
C ALA A 119 1.83 -3.36 8.85
N LEU A 120 0.96 -4.18 9.47
CA LEU A 120 0.97 -5.63 9.32
C LEU A 120 -0.16 -6.05 8.37
N ASP A 121 0.12 -7.05 7.54
CA ASP A 121 -0.84 -7.60 6.57
C ASP A 121 -0.82 -9.13 6.60
N GLY A 122 -1.99 -9.73 6.60
CA GLY A 122 -2.15 -11.18 6.43
C GLY A 122 -1.86 -11.60 4.99
N ILE A 123 -1.19 -12.72 4.81
CA ILE A 123 -1.13 -13.39 3.51
C ILE A 123 -2.25 -14.42 3.49
N ALA A 124 -3.37 -14.08 2.89
CA ALA A 124 -4.51 -14.99 2.77
C ALA A 124 -4.20 -16.10 1.75
N ILE A 125 -4.48 -17.35 2.14
CA ILE A 125 -4.52 -18.49 1.22
C ILE A 125 -5.88 -18.46 0.54
N ILE A 126 -5.89 -18.31 -0.78
CA ILE A 126 -7.10 -18.09 -1.55
C ILE A 126 -7.39 -19.23 -2.53
N VAL A 127 -8.66 -19.54 -2.66
CA VAL A 127 -9.19 -20.53 -3.63
C VAL A 127 -10.40 -19.96 -4.36
N ASN A 128 -10.82 -20.64 -5.42
CA ASN A 128 -12.08 -20.31 -6.08
C ASN A 128 -13.27 -20.45 -5.08
N PRO A 129 -14.28 -19.58 -5.13
CA PRO A 129 -15.45 -19.68 -4.23
C PRO A 129 -16.18 -21.03 -4.28
N GLY A 130 -16.12 -21.73 -5.42
CA GLY A 130 -16.70 -23.08 -5.60
C GLY A 130 -15.90 -24.23 -4.98
N ASN A 131 -14.68 -23.97 -4.49
CA ASN A 131 -13.88 -24.98 -3.80
C ASN A 131 -14.50 -25.29 -2.42
N SER A 132 -14.65 -26.59 -2.07
CA SER A 132 -15.28 -27.02 -0.81
C SER A 132 -14.37 -26.99 0.41
N VAL A 133 -13.06 -26.85 0.23
CA VAL A 133 -12.09 -26.76 1.34
C VAL A 133 -12.28 -25.45 2.10
N GLU A 134 -12.31 -25.51 3.43
CA GLU A 134 -12.50 -24.34 4.31
C GLU A 134 -11.25 -24.02 5.16
N ASN A 135 -10.39 -25.03 5.36
CA ASN A 135 -9.21 -24.90 6.23
C ASN A 135 -8.08 -25.77 5.74
N LEU A 136 -6.88 -25.25 5.83
CA LEU A 136 -5.64 -26.00 5.63
C LEU A 136 -4.70 -25.75 6.81
N THR A 137 -3.89 -26.78 7.18
CA THR A 137 -2.78 -26.54 8.08
C THR A 137 -1.59 -25.94 7.32
N THR A 138 -0.70 -25.27 8.03
CA THR A 138 0.56 -24.76 7.44
C THR A 138 1.36 -25.88 6.78
N GLU A 139 1.36 -27.09 7.39
CA GLU A 139 2.00 -28.26 6.83
C GLU A 139 1.34 -28.73 5.51
N GLN A 140 -0.01 -28.76 5.46
CA GLN A 140 -0.72 -29.10 4.22
C GLN A 140 -0.43 -28.08 3.11
N ILE A 141 -0.39 -26.78 3.45
CA ILE A 141 -0.03 -25.74 2.51
C ILE A 141 1.39 -25.97 1.95
N ALA A 142 2.37 -26.25 2.83
CA ALA A 142 3.72 -26.56 2.40
C ALA A 142 3.76 -27.78 1.46
N LYS A 143 3.08 -28.89 1.81
CA LYS A 143 3.01 -30.10 0.99
C LYS A 143 2.32 -29.88 -0.35
N ILE A 144 1.29 -29.04 -0.40
CA ILE A 144 0.62 -28.65 -1.65
C ILE A 144 1.62 -27.89 -2.54
N TYR A 145 2.29 -26.87 -2.02
CA TYR A 145 3.19 -26.05 -2.83
C TYR A 145 4.49 -26.76 -3.21
N THR A 146 4.94 -27.76 -2.44
CA THR A 146 6.08 -28.62 -2.81
C THR A 146 5.68 -29.79 -3.73
N GLY A 147 4.38 -29.97 -3.98
CA GLY A 147 3.85 -31.00 -4.88
C GLY A 147 3.83 -32.39 -4.27
N GLU A 148 3.80 -32.51 -2.93
CA GLU A 148 3.57 -33.76 -2.22
C GLU A 148 2.07 -34.07 -2.13
N ILE A 149 1.22 -33.04 -2.02
CA ILE A 149 -0.23 -33.13 -2.13
C ILE A 149 -0.60 -32.48 -3.47
N THR A 150 -1.25 -33.22 -4.34
CA THR A 150 -1.55 -32.78 -5.71
C THR A 150 -3.03 -32.81 -6.05
N ASN A 151 -3.88 -33.37 -5.18
CA ASN A 151 -5.30 -33.48 -5.41
C ASN A 151 -6.09 -32.93 -4.22
N TRP A 152 -7.14 -32.18 -4.49
CA TRP A 152 -7.99 -31.59 -3.45
C TRP A 152 -8.64 -32.64 -2.53
N SER A 153 -8.88 -33.85 -3.02
CA SER A 153 -9.45 -34.95 -2.20
C SER A 153 -8.52 -35.37 -1.05
N GLU A 154 -7.23 -35.12 -1.15
CA GLU A 154 -6.25 -35.43 -0.09
C GLU A 154 -6.37 -34.48 1.12
N VAL A 155 -7.04 -33.36 0.94
CA VAL A 155 -7.27 -32.35 1.98
C VAL A 155 -8.77 -32.06 2.22
N GLY A 156 -9.63 -33.04 1.90
CA GLY A 156 -11.08 -32.97 2.18
C GLY A 156 -11.90 -32.22 1.15
N GLY A 157 -11.32 -31.87 0.00
CA GLY A 157 -11.99 -31.27 -1.13
C GLY A 157 -12.58 -32.30 -2.10
N ALA A 158 -13.17 -31.80 -3.19
CA ALA A 158 -13.62 -32.62 -4.31
C ALA A 158 -12.39 -33.20 -5.07
N ASN A 159 -12.59 -34.34 -5.76
CA ASN A 159 -11.53 -34.86 -6.61
C ASN A 159 -11.19 -33.89 -7.74
N GLY A 160 -9.93 -33.45 -7.80
CA GLY A 160 -9.43 -32.51 -8.80
C GLY A 160 -7.95 -32.18 -8.55
N GLU A 161 -7.17 -32.08 -9.61
CA GLU A 161 -5.75 -31.70 -9.54
C GLU A 161 -5.63 -30.25 -9.03
N ILE A 162 -4.75 -30.02 -8.05
CA ILE A 162 -4.49 -28.67 -7.50
C ILE A 162 -3.61 -27.88 -8.46
N VAL A 163 -4.07 -26.68 -8.84
CA VAL A 163 -3.33 -25.76 -9.72
C VAL A 163 -2.68 -24.67 -8.86
N LEU A 164 -1.36 -24.69 -8.78
CA LEU A 164 -0.57 -23.79 -7.94
C LEU A 164 -0.32 -22.45 -8.64
N ILE A 165 -0.93 -21.39 -8.11
CA ILE A 165 -0.72 -20.02 -8.59
C ILE A 165 0.17 -19.28 -7.58
N GLY A 166 1.27 -18.73 -8.07
CA GLY A 166 2.21 -17.97 -7.26
C GLY A 166 2.57 -16.62 -7.85
N ARG A 167 3.58 -16.02 -7.25
CA ARG A 167 4.14 -14.75 -7.65
C ARG A 167 5.54 -14.95 -8.21
N GLU A 168 5.96 -14.01 -9.04
CA GLU A 168 7.30 -13.93 -9.61
C GLU A 168 8.39 -13.81 -8.52
N ALA A 169 9.63 -14.09 -8.90
CA ALA A 169 10.80 -13.80 -8.08
C ALA A 169 10.89 -12.27 -7.78
N GLY A 170 11.24 -11.92 -6.54
CA GLY A 170 11.27 -10.52 -6.09
C GLY A 170 9.95 -10.01 -5.51
N SER A 171 8.86 -10.80 -5.59
CA SER A 171 7.63 -10.50 -4.87
C SER A 171 7.82 -10.66 -3.35
N GLY A 172 7.60 -9.57 -2.59
CA GLY A 172 7.63 -9.65 -1.12
C GLY A 172 6.56 -10.57 -0.54
N THR A 173 5.42 -10.76 -1.24
CA THR A 173 4.38 -11.71 -0.82
C THR A 173 4.86 -13.14 -0.99
N ARG A 174 5.56 -13.45 -2.08
CA ARG A 174 6.19 -14.76 -2.28
C ARG A 174 7.25 -15.02 -1.22
N ASP A 175 8.16 -14.06 -1.01
CA ASP A 175 9.22 -14.17 0.00
C ASP A 175 8.64 -14.44 1.39
N GLY A 176 7.59 -13.69 1.79
CA GLY A 176 6.90 -13.87 3.07
C GLY A 176 6.19 -15.23 3.16
N PHE A 177 5.44 -15.61 2.14
CA PHE A 177 4.72 -16.88 2.08
C PHE A 177 5.70 -18.07 2.17
N GLU A 178 6.72 -18.13 1.32
CA GLU A 178 7.68 -19.21 1.28
C GLU A 178 8.51 -19.32 2.56
N SER A 179 8.81 -18.17 3.21
CA SER A 179 9.51 -18.15 4.51
C SER A 179 8.67 -18.74 5.63
N ILE A 180 7.37 -18.36 5.70
CA ILE A 180 6.47 -18.82 6.77
C ILE A 180 6.11 -20.30 6.62
N THR A 181 5.99 -20.77 5.38
CA THR A 181 5.67 -22.17 5.08
C THR A 181 6.89 -23.09 4.97
N ASP A 182 8.11 -22.56 5.15
CA ASP A 182 9.38 -23.27 4.94
C ASP A 182 9.51 -23.93 3.56
N THR A 183 9.02 -23.25 2.54
CA THR A 183 9.00 -23.74 1.17
C THR A 183 9.91 -22.94 0.23
N LYS A 184 10.82 -22.14 0.79
CA LYS A 184 11.72 -21.30 -0.01
C LYS A 184 12.45 -22.10 -1.07
N ASP A 185 12.34 -21.64 -2.34
CA ASP A 185 12.94 -22.27 -3.52
C ASP A 185 12.46 -23.71 -3.79
N LYS A 186 11.38 -24.19 -3.14
CA LYS A 186 10.83 -25.55 -3.30
C LYS A 186 9.46 -25.57 -3.96
N CYS A 187 8.80 -24.41 -4.10
CA CYS A 187 7.45 -24.33 -4.66
C CYS A 187 7.41 -24.71 -6.13
N LYS A 188 6.43 -25.53 -6.50
CA LYS A 188 6.19 -26.01 -7.89
C LYS A 188 5.06 -25.27 -8.55
N TYR A 189 5.18 -23.93 -8.67
CA TYR A 189 4.16 -23.10 -9.30
C TYR A 189 3.85 -23.55 -10.72
N ARG A 190 2.57 -23.70 -11.02
CA ARG A 190 2.07 -23.89 -12.37
C ARG A 190 2.13 -22.60 -13.16
N GLN A 191 1.92 -21.48 -12.46
CA GLN A 191 1.95 -20.14 -13.03
C GLN A 191 2.50 -19.14 -11.99
N GLU A 192 3.42 -18.31 -12.43
CA GLU A 192 3.97 -17.20 -11.65
C GLU A 192 3.46 -15.88 -12.26
N LEU A 193 2.88 -15.02 -11.41
CA LEU A 193 2.21 -13.79 -11.85
C LEU A 193 2.88 -12.56 -11.24
N THR A 194 2.81 -11.43 -11.94
CA THR A 194 3.55 -10.22 -11.61
C THR A 194 2.81 -9.30 -10.64
N SER A 195 1.52 -9.52 -10.39
CA SER A 195 0.76 -8.69 -9.46
C SER A 195 -0.15 -9.50 -8.52
N THR A 196 -0.51 -8.91 -7.39
CA THR A 196 -1.50 -9.45 -6.46
C THR A 196 -2.88 -9.57 -7.12
N GLY A 197 -3.25 -8.59 -7.94
CA GLY A 197 -4.52 -8.59 -8.67
C GLY A 197 -4.63 -9.74 -9.67
N ASP A 198 -3.54 -10.06 -10.38
CA ASP A 198 -3.51 -11.17 -11.34
C ASP A 198 -3.68 -12.52 -10.65
N VAL A 199 -3.05 -12.72 -9.46
CA VAL A 199 -3.26 -13.94 -8.66
C VAL A 199 -4.74 -14.09 -8.29
N ILE A 200 -5.36 -13.05 -7.76
CA ILE A 200 -6.78 -13.05 -7.37
C ILE A 200 -7.65 -13.38 -8.60
N THR A 201 -7.41 -12.72 -9.74
CA THR A 201 -8.16 -12.93 -10.97
C THR A 201 -8.01 -14.38 -11.47
N THR A 202 -6.79 -14.90 -11.51
CA THR A 202 -6.52 -16.27 -12.01
C THR A 202 -7.18 -17.32 -11.10
N VAL A 203 -7.08 -17.15 -9.77
CA VAL A 203 -7.74 -18.07 -8.80
C VAL A 203 -9.26 -18.00 -8.93
N SER A 204 -9.83 -16.81 -9.12
CA SER A 204 -11.28 -16.64 -9.27
C SER A 204 -11.85 -17.35 -10.50
N GLN A 205 -11.05 -17.52 -11.55
CA GLN A 205 -11.44 -18.12 -12.83
C GLN A 205 -11.19 -19.62 -12.90
N ASN A 206 -10.41 -20.20 -11.97
CA ASN A 206 -10.05 -21.62 -11.99
C ASN A 206 -10.55 -22.34 -10.72
N PRO A 207 -11.57 -23.24 -10.83
CA PRO A 207 -12.11 -23.98 -9.68
C PRO A 207 -11.09 -24.79 -8.90
N ASN A 208 -10.00 -25.20 -9.53
CA ASN A 208 -8.96 -26.04 -8.94
C ASN A 208 -7.74 -25.27 -8.47
N ALA A 209 -7.73 -23.94 -8.64
CA ALA A 209 -6.59 -23.13 -8.25
C ALA A 209 -6.51 -22.88 -6.74
N ILE A 210 -5.27 -22.83 -6.25
CA ILE A 210 -4.89 -22.26 -4.98
C ILE A 210 -3.85 -21.15 -5.24
N GLY A 211 -3.96 -20.06 -4.50
CA GLY A 211 -3.02 -18.94 -4.55
C GLY A 211 -2.86 -18.31 -3.17
N TYR A 212 -2.05 -17.26 -3.13
CA TYR A 212 -1.91 -16.44 -1.93
C TYR A 212 -1.89 -14.95 -2.32
N ALA A 213 -2.50 -14.13 -1.49
CA ALA A 213 -2.61 -12.69 -1.72
C ALA A 213 -2.60 -11.92 -0.40
N SER A 214 -2.30 -10.62 -0.46
CA SER A 214 -2.53 -9.71 0.65
C SER A 214 -3.98 -9.76 1.10
N LEU A 215 -4.23 -9.87 2.41
CA LEU A 215 -5.57 -9.84 2.97
C LEU A 215 -6.30 -8.54 2.61
N ALA A 216 -5.58 -7.42 2.62
CA ALA A 216 -6.11 -6.11 2.23
C ALA A 216 -6.63 -6.07 0.78
N ALA A 217 -6.14 -6.94 -0.11
CA ALA A 217 -6.54 -7.02 -1.51
C ALA A 217 -7.64 -8.06 -1.79
N VAL A 218 -7.95 -8.95 -0.85
CA VAL A 218 -8.96 -10.01 -1.02
C VAL A 218 -10.33 -9.40 -1.25
N LYS A 219 -11.07 -9.98 -2.20
CA LYS A 219 -12.45 -9.60 -2.59
C LYS A 219 -13.33 -10.84 -2.63
N ASP A 220 -14.64 -10.65 -2.71
CA ASP A 220 -15.65 -11.73 -2.78
C ASP A 220 -15.49 -12.65 -4.00
N SER A 221 -14.68 -12.27 -4.98
CA SER A 221 -14.35 -13.09 -6.15
C SER A 221 -13.52 -14.34 -5.83
N VAL A 222 -12.90 -14.40 -4.64
CA VAL A 222 -12.15 -15.55 -4.15
C VAL A 222 -12.53 -15.85 -2.70
N LYS A 223 -12.32 -17.10 -2.27
CA LYS A 223 -12.52 -17.52 -0.89
C LYS A 223 -11.17 -17.60 -0.18
N ALA A 224 -11.04 -16.91 0.95
CA ALA A 224 -9.89 -17.02 1.84
C ALA A 224 -10.10 -18.20 2.80
N LEU A 225 -9.13 -19.12 2.85
CA LEU A 225 -9.17 -20.27 3.72
C LEU A 225 -8.69 -19.92 5.14
N LYS A 226 -9.22 -20.62 6.12
CA LYS A 226 -8.59 -20.66 7.45
C LYS A 226 -7.24 -21.35 7.36
N VAL A 227 -6.29 -20.94 8.18
CA VAL A 227 -5.02 -21.60 8.35
C VAL A 227 -4.90 -22.05 9.81
N ASN A 228 -4.66 -23.34 10.04
CA ASN A 228 -4.65 -23.95 11.38
C ASN A 228 -5.94 -23.65 12.18
N GLY A 229 -7.08 -23.56 11.49
CA GLY A 229 -8.38 -23.24 12.09
C GLY A 229 -8.64 -21.74 12.30
N VAL A 230 -7.67 -20.87 12.06
CA VAL A 230 -7.79 -19.41 12.24
C VAL A 230 -8.14 -18.73 10.91
N ALA A 231 -9.18 -17.90 10.91
CA ALA A 231 -9.56 -17.11 9.73
C ALA A 231 -8.59 -15.94 9.53
N PRO A 232 -8.25 -15.59 8.28
CA PRO A 232 -7.47 -14.39 8.00
C PRO A 232 -8.37 -13.14 8.12
N THR A 233 -8.28 -12.45 9.25
CA THR A 233 -8.99 -11.19 9.52
C THR A 233 -8.02 -10.16 10.09
N GLU A 234 -8.38 -8.89 10.06
CA GLU A 234 -7.58 -7.83 10.68
C GLU A 234 -7.32 -8.13 12.16
N ASP A 235 -8.35 -8.58 12.90
CA ASP A 235 -8.22 -8.90 14.32
C ASP A 235 -7.22 -10.04 14.56
N THR A 236 -7.29 -11.12 13.76
CA THR A 236 -6.40 -12.28 13.92
C THR A 236 -4.98 -12.00 13.42
N VAL A 237 -4.78 -11.02 12.54
CA VAL A 237 -3.47 -10.48 12.19
C VAL A 237 -2.94 -9.61 13.33
N LYS A 238 -3.79 -8.75 13.90
CA LYS A 238 -3.44 -7.84 15.00
C LYS A 238 -3.01 -8.58 16.26
N ASP A 239 -3.73 -9.61 16.65
CA ASP A 239 -3.42 -10.42 17.83
C ASP A 239 -2.40 -11.55 17.56
N SER A 240 -1.91 -11.63 16.32
CA SER A 240 -0.92 -12.62 15.85
C SER A 240 -1.37 -14.08 15.92
N THR A 241 -2.68 -14.36 16.03
CA THR A 241 -3.22 -15.72 15.96
C THR A 241 -3.23 -16.26 14.54
N TYR A 242 -3.37 -15.38 13.53
CA TYR A 242 -3.17 -15.75 12.13
C TYR A 242 -1.67 -15.72 11.79
N VAL A 243 -1.07 -16.88 11.65
CA VAL A 243 0.40 -17.02 11.55
C VAL A 243 0.99 -16.61 10.20
N VAL A 244 0.19 -16.56 9.11
CA VAL A 244 0.67 -16.22 7.78
C VAL A 244 0.54 -14.72 7.56
N GLN A 245 1.43 -13.96 8.18
CA GLN A 245 1.43 -12.50 8.15
C GLN A 245 2.84 -11.91 7.96
N ARG A 246 2.92 -10.67 7.54
CA ARG A 246 4.18 -9.99 7.23
C ARG A 246 4.05 -8.47 7.34
N PRO A 247 5.15 -7.70 7.45
CA PRO A 247 5.08 -6.25 7.44
C PRO A 247 4.87 -5.69 6.03
N PHE A 248 4.14 -4.57 5.97
CA PHE A 248 4.25 -3.57 4.93
C PHE A 248 5.28 -2.53 5.35
N VAL A 249 6.24 -2.26 4.50
CA VAL A 249 7.44 -1.49 4.82
C VAL A 249 7.62 -0.34 3.84
N LEU A 250 7.88 0.83 4.37
CA LEU A 250 8.43 1.96 3.63
C LEU A 250 9.95 1.83 3.64
N VAL A 251 10.58 1.97 2.48
CA VAL A 251 12.03 1.89 2.32
C VAL A 251 12.55 3.25 1.88
N THR A 252 13.56 3.76 2.59
CA THR A 252 14.28 5.00 2.25
C THR A 252 15.77 4.73 2.17
N LYS A 253 16.51 5.64 1.51
CA LYS A 253 17.96 5.53 1.40
C LYS A 253 18.62 6.39 2.48
N GLU A 254 19.49 5.79 3.29
CA GLU A 254 20.24 6.47 4.33
C GLU A 254 21.14 7.55 3.74
N GLY A 255 21.21 8.69 4.41
CA GLY A 255 22.02 9.83 3.94
C GLY A 255 21.43 10.59 2.75
N THR A 256 20.29 10.15 2.20
CA THR A 256 19.56 10.90 1.17
C THR A 256 18.44 11.70 1.85
N GLN A 257 18.45 13.02 1.65
CA GLN A 257 17.36 13.87 2.13
C GLN A 257 16.19 13.76 1.17
N LEU A 258 15.02 13.42 1.71
CA LEU A 258 13.77 13.48 0.96
C LEU A 258 13.43 14.93 0.62
N SER A 259 12.72 15.16 -0.49
CA SER A 259 12.12 16.46 -0.74
C SER A 259 11.12 16.82 0.35
N ASP A 260 10.80 18.11 0.52
CA ASP A 260 9.84 18.56 1.54
C ASP A 260 8.49 17.84 1.40
N THR A 261 8.05 17.59 0.16
CA THR A 261 6.79 16.88 -0.12
C THR A 261 6.89 15.39 0.23
N ALA A 262 8.00 14.73 -0.11
CA ALA A 262 8.22 13.33 0.20
C ALA A 262 8.39 13.10 1.71
N GLN A 263 9.07 14.03 2.42
CA GLN A 263 9.20 13.98 3.87
C GLN A 263 7.84 14.19 4.55
N ALA A 264 7.05 15.17 4.12
CA ALA A 264 5.71 15.41 4.66
C ALA A 264 4.78 14.20 4.44
N PHE A 265 4.88 13.54 3.29
CA PHE A 265 4.14 12.30 3.04
C PHE A 265 4.60 11.19 3.98
N PHE A 266 5.91 10.99 4.12
CA PHE A 266 6.47 9.97 5.02
C PHE A 266 6.02 10.20 6.46
N ASP A 267 6.10 11.44 6.96
CA ASP A 267 5.67 11.80 8.32
C ASP A 267 4.16 11.57 8.49
N TYR A 268 3.36 11.94 7.50
CA TYR A 268 1.91 11.74 7.51
C TYR A 268 1.56 10.25 7.59
N VAL A 269 2.10 9.40 6.72
CA VAL A 269 1.70 7.98 6.66
C VAL A 269 2.22 7.17 7.87
N THR A 270 3.26 7.66 8.55
CA THR A 270 3.79 7.06 9.78
C THR A 270 3.20 7.68 11.06
N SER A 271 2.34 8.69 10.93
CA SER A 271 1.66 9.31 12.06
C SER A 271 0.45 8.50 12.52
N PRO A 272 -0.04 8.70 13.76
CA PRO A 272 -1.28 8.10 14.25
C PRO A 272 -2.52 8.46 13.40
N ASP A 273 -2.51 9.59 12.70
CA ASP A 273 -3.64 10.04 11.87
C ASP A 273 -3.90 9.11 10.68
N ALA A 274 -2.85 8.43 10.19
CA ALA A 274 -2.95 7.45 9.11
C ALA A 274 -3.59 6.12 9.54
N ALA A 275 -3.62 5.79 10.82
CA ALA A 275 -4.03 4.49 11.32
C ALA A 275 -5.45 4.10 10.89
N SER A 276 -6.40 5.05 10.94
CA SER A 276 -7.78 4.78 10.51
C SER A 276 -7.93 4.51 9.02
N ILE A 277 -7.07 5.10 8.19
CA ILE A 277 -7.05 4.89 6.74
C ILE A 277 -6.45 3.53 6.42
N ILE A 278 -5.36 3.17 7.09
CA ILE A 278 -4.71 1.86 6.96
C ILE A 278 -5.69 0.74 7.33
N ALA A 279 -6.42 0.87 8.45
CA ALA A 279 -7.43 -0.10 8.88
C ALA A 279 -8.57 -0.20 7.87
N LYS A 280 -9.13 0.90 7.38
CA LYS A 280 -10.18 0.88 6.34
C LYS A 280 -9.70 0.25 5.02
N ALA A 281 -8.41 0.31 4.76
CA ALA A 281 -7.81 -0.35 3.61
C ALA A 281 -7.55 -1.86 3.85
N GLY A 282 -7.80 -2.40 5.05
CA GLY A 282 -7.73 -3.82 5.37
C GLY A 282 -6.36 -4.29 5.87
N ALA A 283 -5.55 -3.40 6.43
CA ALA A 283 -4.27 -3.73 7.06
C ALA A 283 -4.24 -3.21 8.51
N VAL A 284 -3.37 -3.76 9.35
CA VAL A 284 -3.22 -3.37 10.74
C VAL A 284 -2.10 -2.34 10.86
N ALA A 285 -2.42 -1.10 11.25
CA ALA A 285 -1.41 -0.05 11.43
C ALA A 285 -0.37 -0.46 12.47
N ALA A 286 0.89 -0.05 12.25
CA ALA A 286 2.00 -0.40 13.14
C ALA A 286 2.13 0.56 14.35
N ASN A 287 1.47 1.71 14.33
CA ASN A 287 1.48 2.80 15.32
C ASN A 287 0.15 2.97 16.05
#